data_910a8e4eeb1ee50a3b852daa1d57cedc
#
_entry.id   910a8e4eeb1ee50a3b852daa1d57cedc
#
_cell.length_a   1.000
_cell.length_b   1.000
_cell.length_c   1.000
_cell.angle_alpha   90.00
_cell.angle_beta   90.00
_cell.angle_gamma   90.00
#
_symmetry.space_group_name_H-M   'P 1'
#
loop_
_entity.id
_entity.type
_entity.pdbx_description
1 polymer ?
#
loop_
_entity_poly.entity_id
_entity_poly.type
_entity_poly.pdbx_seq_one_letter_code
_entity_poly.pdbx_strand_id
1 'polypeptide(L)'
;VDTACRSREKSAPMSEADILQTLGSGERPGRRKPESLAEIKAAARKLFVERGYHATRPQDIAREAGLGHGTFYLHYPDKRACFLAFVDDAREELDEYLRARRQPGLTLEEMIAGALYAIFEYSESHPGVLNAARTDEAIIDAEGVAAKPLLDRWGLDWGQTLRELVADGRAFSGYASEIVGQAILGAI
;
A
#
# COMPACT_ATOMS: atom_id res chain seq x y z
N VAL A 1 -63.74 40.73 -30.99
CA VAL A 1 -63.32 39.58 -30.23
C VAL A 1 -62.02 39.14 -30.83
N ASP A 2 -60.94 39.62 -30.22
CA ASP A 2 -59.55 39.42 -30.69
C ASP A 2 -58.99 38.07 -30.29
N THR A 3 -58.45 37.34 -31.26
CA THR A 3 -57.68 36.10 -31.05
C THR A 3 -56.25 36.42 -31.26
N ALA A 4 -55.44 36.47 -30.17
CA ALA A 4 -54.01 36.69 -30.20
C ALA A 4 -53.31 35.44 -30.67
N CYS A 5 -52.63 35.51 -31.83
CA CYS A 5 -51.76 34.52 -32.41
C CYS A 5 -50.41 34.61 -31.72
N ARG A 6 -50.04 33.60 -30.89
CA ARG A 6 -48.70 33.48 -30.30
C ARG A 6 -47.71 32.91 -31.32
N SER A 7 -46.80 33.74 -31.74
CA SER A 7 -45.68 33.39 -32.59
C SER A 7 -44.77 32.35 -31.93
N ARG A 8 -44.60 31.20 -32.56
CA ARG A 8 -43.54 30.21 -32.24
C ARG A 8 -42.19 30.77 -32.69
N GLU A 9 -41.35 31.13 -31.77
CA GLU A 9 -39.93 31.31 -32.04
C GLU A 9 -39.31 29.98 -32.49
N LYS A 10 -38.87 29.96 -33.71
CA LYS A 10 -38.04 28.86 -34.24
C LYS A 10 -36.63 28.97 -33.65
N SER A 11 -36.27 28.07 -32.78
CA SER A 11 -34.86 27.88 -32.34
C SER A 11 -34.00 27.63 -33.58
N ALA A 12 -32.99 28.48 -33.76
CA ALA A 12 -31.99 28.29 -34.80
C ALA A 12 -31.20 26.96 -34.58
N PRO A 13 -30.84 26.26 -35.64
CA PRO A 13 -30.03 25.03 -35.48
C PRO A 13 -28.66 25.39 -34.90
N MET A 14 -28.17 24.64 -33.91
CA MET A 14 -26.85 24.77 -33.32
C MET A 14 -25.79 24.63 -34.42
N SER A 15 -24.76 25.50 -34.39
CA SER A 15 -23.68 25.44 -35.33
C SER A 15 -22.78 24.21 -35.10
N GLU A 16 -22.15 23.77 -36.17
CA GLU A 16 -21.19 22.63 -36.09
C GLU A 16 -20.07 22.88 -35.07
N ALA A 17 -19.71 24.16 -34.85
CA ALA A 17 -18.75 24.58 -33.84
C ALA A 17 -19.28 24.39 -32.41
N ASP A 18 -20.56 24.64 -32.14
CA ASP A 18 -21.18 24.41 -30.82
C ASP A 18 -21.27 22.92 -30.48
N ILE A 19 -21.52 22.08 -31.50
CA ILE A 19 -21.55 20.62 -31.35
C ILE A 19 -20.14 20.08 -31.04
N LEU A 20 -19.11 20.60 -31.72
CA LEU A 20 -17.72 20.19 -31.47
C LEU A 20 -17.20 20.66 -30.11
N GLN A 21 -17.65 21.81 -29.61
CA GLN A 21 -17.27 22.32 -28.29
C GLN A 21 -17.96 21.54 -27.14
N THR A 22 -19.18 21.01 -27.38
CA THR A 22 -19.90 20.16 -26.44
C THR A 22 -19.33 18.74 -26.38
N LEU A 23 -18.72 18.26 -27.46
CA LEU A 23 -18.07 16.94 -27.54
C LEU A 23 -16.62 16.92 -27.02
N GLY A 24 -16.01 18.11 -26.81
CA GLY A 24 -14.59 18.23 -26.41
C GLY A 24 -14.32 18.14 -24.90
N SER A 25 -15.32 18.17 -24.03
CA SER A 25 -15.13 18.15 -22.55
C SER A 25 -15.56 16.85 -21.87
N GLY A 26 -15.73 15.79 -22.65
CA GLY A 26 -16.00 14.44 -22.11
C GLY A 26 -14.72 13.79 -21.59
N GLU A 27 -14.22 14.16 -20.41
CA GLU A 27 -13.35 13.30 -19.64
C GLU A 27 -14.10 11.98 -19.41
N ARG A 28 -13.65 10.91 -20.09
CA ARG A 28 -14.23 9.58 -19.90
C ARG A 28 -14.03 9.17 -18.45
N PRO A 29 -15.09 8.98 -17.64
CA PRO A 29 -14.94 8.47 -16.30
C PRO A 29 -14.42 7.03 -16.43
N GLY A 30 -13.20 6.76 -15.92
CA GLY A 30 -12.72 5.39 -15.85
C GLY A 30 -11.26 5.14 -16.18
N ARG A 31 -10.46 6.14 -16.57
CA ARG A 31 -9.02 5.94 -16.76
C ARG A 31 -8.35 6.00 -15.38
N ARG A 32 -7.70 4.88 -14.97
CA ARG A 32 -6.81 4.86 -13.80
C ARG A 32 -5.74 5.93 -13.99
N LYS A 33 -5.79 7.00 -13.20
CA LYS A 33 -4.76 8.06 -13.21
C LYS A 33 -3.72 7.68 -12.16
N PRO A 34 -2.40 7.70 -12.45
CA PRO A 34 -1.34 7.43 -11.48
C PRO A 34 -1.44 8.32 -10.24
N GLU A 35 -1.82 9.58 -10.43
CA GLU A 35 -2.04 10.56 -9.36
C GLU A 35 -3.11 10.10 -8.37
N SER A 36 -4.28 9.66 -8.86
CA SER A 36 -5.36 9.18 -7.98
C SER A 36 -5.00 7.90 -7.23
N LEU A 37 -4.12 7.05 -7.76
CA LEU A 37 -3.60 5.89 -7.03
C LEU A 37 -2.70 6.34 -5.87
N ALA A 38 -1.80 7.30 -6.08
CA ALA A 38 -0.93 7.82 -5.04
C ALA A 38 -1.74 8.50 -3.92
N GLU A 39 -2.77 9.27 -4.27
CA GLU A 39 -3.68 9.90 -3.31
C GLU A 39 -4.44 8.85 -2.48
N ILE A 40 -4.97 7.79 -3.12
CA ILE A 40 -5.63 6.68 -2.42
C ILE A 40 -4.66 5.93 -1.50
N LYS A 41 -3.43 5.65 -1.94
CA LYS A 41 -2.41 5.00 -1.10
C LYS A 41 -2.07 5.83 0.13
N ALA A 42 -1.85 7.12 -0.02
CA ALA A 42 -1.55 8.03 1.08
C ALA A 42 -2.72 8.11 2.08
N ALA A 43 -3.95 8.24 1.60
CA ALA A 43 -5.17 8.27 2.42
C ALA A 43 -5.41 6.94 3.15
N ALA A 44 -5.21 5.81 2.45
CA ALA A 44 -5.34 4.48 3.02
C ALA A 44 -4.33 4.25 4.15
N ARG A 45 -3.05 4.57 3.91
CA ARG A 45 -1.99 4.49 4.90
C ARG A 45 -2.34 5.27 6.17
N LYS A 46 -2.74 6.54 6.01
CA LYS A 46 -3.16 7.38 7.13
C LYS A 46 -4.28 6.74 7.94
N LEU A 47 -5.36 6.32 7.28
CA LEU A 47 -6.52 5.78 7.95
C LEU A 47 -6.28 4.40 8.58
N PHE A 48 -5.49 3.53 7.96
CA PHE A 48 -5.13 2.25 8.55
C PHE A 48 -4.23 2.42 9.78
N VAL A 49 -3.32 3.37 9.77
CA VAL A 49 -2.49 3.69 10.94
C VAL A 49 -3.31 4.31 12.07
N GLU A 50 -4.24 5.24 11.76
CA GLU A 50 -5.03 5.95 12.76
C GLU A 50 -6.15 5.12 13.37
N ARG A 51 -6.79 4.24 12.59
CA ARG A 51 -8.06 3.57 12.93
C ARG A 51 -8.03 2.06 12.84
N GLY A 52 -6.98 1.50 12.22
CA GLY A 52 -6.89 0.08 11.89
C GLY A 52 -7.76 -0.33 10.69
N TYR A 53 -7.56 -1.57 10.25
CA TYR A 53 -8.26 -2.15 9.12
C TYR A 53 -9.79 -2.17 9.30
N HIS A 54 -10.28 -2.66 10.45
CA HIS A 54 -11.72 -2.88 10.65
C HIS A 54 -12.54 -1.59 10.66
N ALA A 55 -12.02 -0.53 11.27
CA ALA A 55 -12.71 0.76 11.37
C ALA A 55 -12.59 1.63 10.11
N THR A 56 -11.76 1.25 9.16
CA THR A 56 -11.58 1.96 7.89
C THR A 56 -12.51 1.42 6.80
N ARG A 57 -13.16 2.30 6.05
CA ARG A 57 -14.05 1.94 4.93
C ARG A 57 -13.52 2.52 3.62
N PRO A 58 -13.77 1.88 2.45
CA PRO A 58 -13.39 2.41 1.13
C PRO A 58 -13.86 3.85 0.87
N GLN A 59 -15.08 4.17 1.36
CA GLN A 59 -15.64 5.52 1.24
C GLN A 59 -14.84 6.57 2.02
N ASP A 60 -14.32 6.18 3.18
CA ASP A 60 -13.51 7.06 4.02
C ASP A 60 -12.16 7.33 3.37
N ILE A 61 -11.55 6.30 2.74
CA ILE A 61 -10.30 6.43 1.99
C ILE A 61 -10.50 7.35 0.79
N ALA A 62 -11.54 7.15 -0.03
CA ALA A 62 -11.82 8.01 -1.17
C ALA A 62 -12.04 9.47 -0.74
N ARG A 63 -12.80 9.70 0.34
CA ARG A 63 -13.05 11.03 0.90
C ARG A 63 -11.79 11.70 1.42
N GLU A 64 -10.94 10.96 2.14
CA GLU A 64 -9.65 11.45 2.64
C GLU A 64 -8.72 11.83 1.49
N ALA A 65 -8.73 11.06 0.40
CA ALA A 65 -7.99 11.34 -0.83
C ALA A 65 -8.57 12.51 -1.65
N GLY A 66 -9.72 13.10 -1.25
CA GLY A 66 -10.39 14.15 -2.04
C GLY A 66 -11.04 13.63 -3.34
N LEU A 67 -11.29 12.32 -3.44
CA LEU A 67 -11.78 11.66 -4.65
C LEU A 67 -13.22 11.17 -4.50
N GLY A 68 -13.88 10.98 -5.64
CA GLY A 68 -15.19 10.34 -5.68
C GLY A 68 -15.13 8.88 -5.24
N HIS A 69 -16.18 8.40 -4.56
CA HIS A 69 -16.27 7.03 -4.04
C HIS A 69 -15.97 5.94 -5.08
N GLY A 70 -16.42 6.11 -6.31
CA GLY A 70 -16.16 5.17 -7.41
C GLY A 70 -14.69 5.07 -7.80
N THR A 71 -13.87 6.11 -7.52
CA THR A 71 -12.46 6.14 -7.90
C THR A 71 -11.64 5.10 -7.12
N PHE A 72 -12.01 4.82 -5.86
CA PHE A 72 -11.37 3.74 -5.09
C PHE A 72 -11.44 2.41 -5.84
N TYR A 73 -12.62 2.04 -6.34
CA TYR A 73 -12.85 0.75 -7.02
C TYR A 73 -12.23 0.66 -8.43
N LEU A 74 -11.74 1.78 -8.98
CA LEU A 74 -10.92 1.75 -10.19
C LEU A 74 -9.50 1.20 -9.91
N HIS A 75 -9.02 1.33 -8.66
CA HIS A 75 -7.67 0.92 -8.27
C HIS A 75 -7.66 -0.38 -7.48
N TYR A 76 -8.59 -0.55 -6.55
CA TYR A 76 -8.69 -1.72 -5.68
C TYR A 76 -10.08 -2.34 -5.75
N PRO A 77 -10.19 -3.66 -5.94
CA PRO A 77 -11.48 -4.34 -5.99
C PRO A 77 -12.23 -4.26 -4.64
N ASP A 78 -11.49 -4.22 -3.55
CA ASP A 78 -12.04 -4.17 -2.19
C ASP A 78 -11.04 -3.55 -1.19
N LYS A 79 -11.48 -3.39 0.06
CA LYS A 79 -10.66 -2.87 1.16
C LYS A 79 -9.46 -3.75 1.46
N ARG A 80 -9.63 -5.07 1.35
CA ARG A 80 -8.58 -6.04 1.63
C ARG A 80 -7.42 -5.89 0.66
N ALA A 81 -7.68 -5.80 -0.65
CA ALA A 81 -6.65 -5.58 -1.65
C ALA A 81 -5.90 -4.26 -1.43
N CYS A 82 -6.60 -3.20 -1.01
CA CYS A 82 -5.99 -1.93 -0.65
C CYS A 82 -5.09 -2.05 0.59
N PHE A 83 -5.53 -2.80 1.60
CA PHE A 83 -4.76 -3.02 2.81
C PHE A 83 -3.50 -3.86 2.57
N LEU A 84 -3.61 -4.94 1.79
CA LEU A 84 -2.43 -5.75 1.41
C LEU A 84 -1.40 -4.93 0.62
N ALA A 85 -1.86 -4.03 -0.26
CA ALA A 85 -0.95 -3.10 -0.93
C ALA A 85 -0.27 -2.13 0.06
N PHE A 86 -0.96 -1.67 1.10
CA PHE A 86 -0.34 -0.89 2.18
C PHE A 86 0.71 -1.69 2.95
N VAL A 87 0.44 -2.96 3.27
CA VAL A 87 1.40 -3.85 3.94
C VAL A 87 2.64 -4.10 3.07
N ASP A 88 2.44 -4.34 1.77
CA ASP A 88 3.55 -4.53 0.83
C ASP A 88 4.40 -3.25 0.69
N ASP A 89 3.77 -2.07 0.59
CA ASP A 89 4.48 -0.78 0.55
C ASP A 89 5.30 -0.55 1.83
N ALA A 90 4.70 -0.80 3.01
CA ALA A 90 5.39 -0.63 4.30
C ALA A 90 6.59 -1.59 4.45
N ARG A 91 6.44 -2.82 3.95
CA ARG A 91 7.53 -3.80 3.91
C ARG A 91 8.66 -3.33 2.99
N GLU A 92 8.34 -2.87 1.80
CA GLU A 92 9.33 -2.42 0.82
C GLU A 92 10.11 -1.21 1.34
N GLU A 93 9.43 -0.24 1.96
CA GLU A 93 10.07 0.90 2.63
C GLU A 93 11.03 0.45 3.74
N LEU A 94 10.62 -0.50 4.60
CA LEU A 94 11.49 -1.00 5.66
C LEU A 94 12.68 -1.80 5.08
N ASP A 95 12.46 -2.61 4.06
CA ASP A 95 13.53 -3.37 3.40
C ASP A 95 14.56 -2.43 2.76
N GLU A 96 14.12 -1.35 2.15
CA GLU A 96 15.01 -0.32 1.60
C GLU A 96 15.78 0.40 2.72
N TYR A 97 15.09 0.72 3.82
CA TYR A 97 15.69 1.36 4.99
C TYR A 97 16.78 0.50 5.62
N LEU A 98 16.54 -0.81 5.75
CA LEU A 98 17.50 -1.78 6.25
C LEU A 98 18.68 -1.97 5.29
N ARG A 99 18.40 -2.09 3.98
CA ARG A 99 19.44 -2.24 2.95
C ARG A 99 20.40 -1.04 2.91
N ALA A 100 19.87 0.16 3.02
CA ALA A 100 20.68 1.39 3.00
C ALA A 100 21.68 1.47 4.19
N ARG A 101 21.43 0.74 5.28
CA ARG A 101 22.24 0.70 6.49
C ARG A 101 23.14 -0.53 6.61
N ARG A 102 22.99 -1.47 5.69
CA ARG A 102 23.82 -2.70 5.67
C ARG A 102 25.28 -2.34 5.37
N GLN A 103 26.18 -2.79 6.24
CA GLN A 103 27.62 -2.66 6.05
C GLN A 103 28.23 -4.01 5.68
N PRO A 104 29.21 -4.06 4.77
CA PRO A 104 29.92 -5.31 4.46
C PRO A 104 30.86 -5.69 5.61
N GLY A 105 31.08 -6.97 5.79
CA GLY A 105 32.05 -7.48 6.75
C GLY A 105 31.57 -7.65 8.18
N LEU A 106 30.31 -7.31 8.50
CA LEU A 106 29.76 -7.49 9.84
C LEU A 106 29.60 -8.98 10.20
N THR A 107 29.77 -9.29 11.48
CA THR A 107 29.38 -10.58 12.07
C THR A 107 27.85 -10.71 12.10
N LEU A 108 27.33 -11.93 12.32
CA LEU A 108 25.89 -12.16 12.46
C LEU A 108 25.30 -11.34 13.62
N GLU A 109 25.98 -11.27 14.75
CA GLU A 109 25.55 -10.50 15.94
C GLU A 109 25.44 -9.01 15.62
N GLU A 110 26.45 -8.43 14.96
CA GLU A 110 26.43 -7.03 14.54
C GLU A 110 25.32 -6.74 13.51
N MET A 111 25.06 -7.68 12.60
CA MET A 111 23.97 -7.54 11.63
C MET A 111 22.60 -7.56 12.31
N ILE A 112 22.38 -8.47 13.27
CA ILE A 112 21.13 -8.55 14.02
C ILE A 112 20.94 -7.28 14.84
N ALA A 113 21.95 -6.85 15.59
CA ALA A 113 21.89 -5.63 16.40
C ALA A 113 21.63 -4.39 15.53
N GLY A 114 22.29 -4.28 14.40
CA GLY A 114 22.10 -3.20 13.44
C GLY A 114 20.69 -3.18 12.83
N ALA A 115 20.14 -4.36 12.50
CA ALA A 115 18.77 -4.48 11.98
C ALA A 115 17.73 -4.10 13.03
N LEU A 116 17.88 -4.56 14.28
CA LEU A 116 17.00 -4.20 15.39
C LEU A 116 17.01 -2.69 15.63
N TYR A 117 18.18 -2.07 15.67
CA TYR A 117 18.31 -0.63 15.82
C TYR A 117 17.63 0.13 14.67
N ALA A 118 17.83 -0.31 13.44
CA ALA A 118 17.23 0.32 12.26
C ALA A 118 15.71 0.15 12.21
N ILE A 119 15.16 -0.99 12.66
CA ILE A 119 13.71 -1.20 12.81
C ILE A 119 13.14 -0.24 13.85
N PHE A 120 13.83 -0.06 14.97
CA PHE A 120 13.41 0.89 16.01
C PHE A 120 13.41 2.33 15.49
N GLU A 121 14.50 2.77 14.84
CA GLU A 121 14.61 4.09 14.21
C GLU A 121 13.52 4.34 13.15
N TYR A 122 13.23 3.32 12.32
CA TYR A 122 12.15 3.37 11.36
C TYR A 122 10.79 3.55 12.05
N SER A 123 10.55 2.82 13.13
CA SER A 123 9.31 2.91 13.90
C SER A 123 9.10 4.28 14.54
N GLU A 124 10.16 4.95 14.98
CA GLU A 124 10.10 6.32 15.49
C GLU A 124 9.79 7.33 14.39
N SER A 125 10.37 7.15 13.20
CA SER A 125 10.15 8.05 12.05
C SER A 125 8.82 7.79 11.33
N HIS A 126 8.24 6.58 11.47
CA HIS A 126 6.98 6.15 10.85
C HIS A 126 6.01 5.57 11.90
N PRO A 127 5.53 6.39 12.85
CA PRO A 127 4.77 5.90 13.99
C PRO A 127 3.52 5.15 13.57
N GLY A 128 3.32 3.98 14.13
CA GLY A 128 2.13 3.14 13.91
C GLY A 128 2.12 2.30 12.64
N VAL A 129 2.99 2.55 11.65
CA VAL A 129 2.97 1.85 10.36
C VAL A 129 3.21 0.35 10.53
N LEU A 130 4.30 -0.04 11.21
CA LEU A 130 4.61 -1.45 11.43
C LEU A 130 3.57 -2.15 12.29
N ASN A 131 3.04 -1.46 13.30
CA ASN A 131 1.99 -2.01 14.15
C ASN A 131 0.70 -2.28 13.36
N ALA A 132 0.25 -1.33 12.52
CA ALA A 132 -0.91 -1.51 11.67
C ALA A 132 -0.71 -2.66 10.67
N ALA A 133 0.46 -2.72 10.01
CA ALA A 133 0.78 -3.75 9.05
C ALA A 133 0.81 -5.17 9.67
N ARG A 134 1.38 -5.32 10.89
CA ARG A 134 1.49 -6.62 11.58
C ARG A 134 0.17 -7.11 12.17
N THR A 135 -0.56 -6.22 12.84
CA THR A 135 -1.73 -6.62 13.65
C THR A 135 -2.90 -7.01 12.76
N ASP A 136 -3.15 -6.22 11.74
CA ASP A 136 -4.32 -6.41 10.89
C ASP A 136 -4.08 -7.50 9.82
N GLU A 137 -2.83 -7.76 9.41
CA GLU A 137 -2.50 -8.84 8.47
C GLU A 137 -2.86 -10.21 9.05
N ALA A 138 -2.50 -10.48 10.32
CA ALA A 138 -2.82 -11.73 10.98
C ALA A 138 -4.35 -11.99 11.08
N ILE A 139 -5.15 -10.92 11.18
CA ILE A 139 -6.62 -11.03 11.24
C ILE A 139 -7.17 -11.34 9.82
N ILE A 140 -6.58 -10.75 8.79
CA ILE A 140 -7.01 -10.95 7.40
C ILE A 140 -6.68 -12.37 6.91
N ASP A 141 -5.55 -12.93 7.34
CA ASP A 141 -5.18 -14.32 7.01
C ASP A 141 -6.10 -15.35 7.68
N ALA A 142 -6.64 -15.07 8.85
CA ALA A 142 -7.63 -15.91 9.50
C ALA A 142 -8.95 -16.04 8.70
N GLU A 143 -9.23 -15.13 7.78
CA GLU A 143 -10.36 -15.15 6.85
C GLU A 143 -10.11 -16.02 5.58
N GLY A 144 -8.99 -16.75 5.52
CA GLY A 144 -8.81 -17.88 4.61
C GLY A 144 -8.19 -17.60 3.24
N VAL A 145 -7.24 -16.67 3.12
CA VAL A 145 -6.48 -16.46 1.88
C VAL A 145 -4.98 -16.53 2.15
N ALA A 146 -4.31 -17.42 1.42
CA ALA A 146 -2.89 -17.74 1.51
C ALA A 146 -1.96 -16.60 1.01
N ALA A 147 -1.95 -15.46 1.72
CA ALA A 147 -0.79 -14.58 1.68
C ALA A 147 0.18 -15.08 2.77
N LYS A 148 1.44 -15.27 2.46
CA LYS A 148 2.41 -15.59 3.51
C LYS A 148 2.50 -14.38 4.44
N PRO A 149 2.32 -14.56 5.76
CA PRO A 149 2.45 -13.49 6.73
C PRO A 149 3.73 -12.68 6.50
N LEU A 150 3.68 -11.39 6.77
CA LEU A 150 4.83 -10.48 6.64
C LEU A 150 6.09 -11.05 7.32
N LEU A 151 5.91 -11.62 8.52
CA LEU A 151 6.97 -12.25 9.29
C LEU A 151 7.57 -13.49 8.61
N ASP A 152 6.76 -14.32 7.95
CA ASP A 152 7.27 -15.49 7.22
C ASP A 152 8.14 -15.08 6.04
N ARG A 153 7.78 -14.02 5.33
CA ARG A 153 8.57 -13.48 4.21
C ARG A 153 9.91 -12.94 4.71
N TRP A 154 9.91 -12.17 5.79
CA TRP A 154 11.14 -11.70 6.42
C TRP A 154 12.02 -12.83 6.95
N GLY A 155 11.42 -13.88 7.51
CA GLY A 155 12.16 -15.07 7.93
C GLY A 155 12.89 -15.75 6.79
N LEU A 156 12.29 -15.80 5.60
CA LEU A 156 12.93 -16.33 4.41
C LEU A 156 14.08 -15.43 3.94
N ASP A 157 13.94 -14.11 3.98
CA ASP A 157 14.99 -13.16 3.60
C ASP A 157 16.17 -13.23 4.57
N TRP A 158 15.91 -13.34 5.87
CA TRP A 158 16.96 -13.61 6.88
C TRP A 158 17.61 -14.97 6.67
N GLY A 159 16.84 -16.00 6.34
CA GLY A 159 17.37 -17.33 6.01
C GLY A 159 18.32 -17.30 4.82
N GLN A 160 18.05 -16.50 3.81
CA GLN A 160 18.94 -16.31 2.67
C GLN A 160 20.23 -15.57 3.08
N THR A 161 20.12 -14.50 3.83
CA THR A 161 21.28 -13.77 4.38
C THR A 161 22.19 -14.69 5.21
N LEU A 162 21.59 -15.55 6.04
CA LEU A 162 22.34 -16.55 6.81
C LEU A 162 23.07 -17.56 5.93
N ARG A 163 22.45 -18.06 4.85
CA ARG A 163 23.12 -18.96 3.90
C ARG A 163 24.35 -18.31 3.28
N GLU A 164 24.28 -17.05 2.92
CA GLU A 164 25.40 -16.28 2.39
C GLU A 164 26.52 -16.15 3.43
N LEU A 165 26.20 -15.83 4.69
CA LEU A 165 27.17 -15.74 5.78
C LEU A 165 27.83 -17.08 6.09
N VAL A 166 27.09 -18.18 6.02
CA VAL A 166 27.65 -19.55 6.19
C VAL A 166 28.57 -19.88 5.02
N ALA A 167 28.21 -19.56 3.80
CA ALA A 167 29.05 -19.78 2.62
C ALA A 167 30.35 -18.99 2.68
N ASP A 168 30.33 -17.79 3.26
CA ASP A 168 31.51 -16.93 3.47
C ASP A 168 32.32 -17.30 4.73
N GLY A 169 31.93 -18.35 5.47
CA GLY A 169 32.56 -18.76 6.72
C GLY A 169 32.34 -17.77 7.90
N ARG A 170 31.38 -16.89 7.81
CA ARG A 170 31.08 -15.82 8.79
C ARG A 170 29.96 -16.19 9.76
N ALA A 171 29.29 -17.31 9.54
CA ALA A 171 28.30 -17.87 10.46
C ALA A 171 28.42 -19.38 10.57
N PHE A 172 27.92 -19.94 11.68
CA PHE A 172 27.96 -21.37 11.94
C PHE A 172 26.88 -22.13 11.15
N SER A 173 27.27 -23.25 10.53
CA SER A 173 26.38 -24.04 9.66
C SER A 173 25.54 -25.10 10.39
N GLY A 174 25.50 -25.06 11.74
CA GLY A 174 24.89 -26.12 12.55
C GLY A 174 23.36 -26.20 12.55
N TYR A 175 22.68 -25.19 12.01
CA TYR A 175 21.21 -25.12 11.95
C TYR A 175 20.73 -24.76 10.56
N ALA A 176 19.49 -25.17 10.23
CA ALA A 176 18.85 -24.74 9.00
C ALA A 176 18.63 -23.23 9.05
N SER A 177 19.14 -22.51 8.04
CA SER A 177 19.12 -21.05 7.98
C SER A 177 17.71 -20.47 8.04
N GLU A 178 16.72 -21.20 7.53
CA GLU A 178 15.30 -20.83 7.58
C GLU A 178 14.77 -20.83 9.01
N ILE A 179 15.13 -21.83 9.82
CA ILE A 179 14.72 -21.92 11.23
C ILE A 179 15.34 -20.79 12.04
N VAL A 180 16.62 -20.49 11.81
CA VAL A 180 17.29 -19.37 12.48
C VAL A 180 16.67 -18.03 12.07
N GLY A 181 16.36 -17.85 10.78
CA GLY A 181 15.67 -16.66 10.29
C GLY A 181 14.32 -16.43 10.98
N GLN A 182 13.52 -17.48 11.13
CA GLN A 182 12.24 -17.43 11.85
C GLN A 182 12.42 -17.15 13.35
N ALA A 183 13.45 -17.73 13.98
CA ALA A 183 13.76 -17.51 15.39
C ALA A 183 14.18 -16.04 15.66
N ILE A 184 14.95 -15.42 14.77
CA ILE A 184 15.32 -14.00 14.86
C ILE A 184 14.06 -13.13 14.87
N LEU A 185 13.10 -13.40 13.99
CA LEU A 185 11.86 -12.65 13.91
C LEU A 185 10.93 -12.89 15.10
N GLY A 186 10.92 -14.08 15.63
CA GLY A 186 10.13 -14.41 16.84
C GLY A 186 10.67 -13.76 18.11
N ALA A 187 11.90 -13.24 18.08
CA ALA A 187 12.53 -12.53 19.20
C ALA A 187 12.31 -11.00 19.13
N ILE A 188 11.77 -10.47 18.04
CA ILE A 188 11.44 -9.06 17.80
C ILE A 188 9.95 -8.81 18.05
#